data_2bcb0eaf87eb524e0cadb5f1b35a4399
#
_entry.id   2bcb0eaf87eb524e0cadb5f1b35a4399
#
_cell.length_a   1.000
_cell.length_b   1.000
_cell.length_c   1.000
_cell.angle_alpha   90.00
_cell.angle_beta   90.00
_cell.angle_gamma   90.00
#
_symmetry.space_group_name_H-M   'P 1'
#
loop_
_entity.id
_entity.type
_entity.pdbx_description
1 polymer ?
#
loop_
_entity_poly.entity_id
_entity_poly.type
_entity_poly.pdbx_seq_one_letter_code
_entity_poly.pdbx_strand_id
1 'polypeptide(L)'
;MTEDRIERGREAFARRAWSEAFDLLSEADRVAPLDVDDLELAGFAAQYSGHDDAATELAGRIHRSAVRDGDYARAARTAFWIGMSLLQRGEMTQGGGWLGRSAHLLSEHDLDTVTWGYLAIPDGIRLVEADAGAALQSFERANVYADRFGDADLGAMARLGRGRALVGLGEVAKGVALLDDAMVAVTSGELSPLATGIVYCGAIEAFNDLFDLRRAQDWTHALDDWSARESDRLPFRGRCLVYRSALMRFHGDWSGAFEEARQAQEWLLRPPPTPAVGEAYYEQGELHRLRGEFAAADAAYREGSRWGRGPEPGLALLLLARGRAGAARTMIERALDEAADDIARVKVLPALAEIALAMGDRGRARDAVASLAASQEARPAPLLEATLARLDAEVLIADGDGKAALARLRTAETIWQELDAPYDLARVRAALGQVLLALGDGDGAALDFDAALRTFRDLGAEPDIHRVERIADRGASLPGGLSAREVEVLRMVAAGQTNRAIAAELGLSERTIDRHVSNIFTKLAVSSRASATAFAVEHDLA
;
A
#
# COMPACT_ATOMS: atom_id res chain seq x y z
N MET A 1 23.87 27.43 -39.31
CA MET A 1 22.73 27.73 -38.40
C MET A 1 21.94 26.46 -38.04
N THR A 2 21.45 25.66 -39.02
CA THR A 2 20.70 24.41 -38.71
C THR A 2 21.63 23.33 -38.18
N GLU A 3 22.79 23.14 -38.80
CA GLU A 3 23.81 22.17 -38.41
C GLU A 3 24.37 22.46 -36.98
N ASP A 4 24.60 23.73 -36.68
CA ASP A 4 24.99 24.17 -35.32
C ASP A 4 23.92 23.87 -34.24
N ARG A 5 22.62 24.00 -34.62
CA ARG A 5 21.53 23.61 -33.69
C ARG A 5 21.46 22.11 -33.44
N ILE A 6 21.66 21.31 -34.48
CA ILE A 6 21.69 19.85 -34.37
C ILE A 6 22.84 19.45 -33.46
N GLU A 7 24.04 19.96 -33.65
CA GLU A 7 25.21 19.64 -32.83
C GLU A 7 24.99 20.04 -31.37
N ARG A 8 24.49 21.24 -31.10
CA ARG A 8 24.13 21.69 -29.76
C ARG A 8 23.00 20.84 -29.15
N GLY A 9 22.04 20.38 -29.96
CA GLY A 9 20.99 19.45 -29.53
C GLY A 9 21.54 18.09 -29.10
N ARG A 10 22.50 17.54 -29.85
CA ARG A 10 23.23 16.31 -29.50
C ARG A 10 24.06 16.47 -28.22
N GLU A 11 24.75 17.61 -28.06
CA GLU A 11 25.50 17.95 -26.85
C GLU A 11 24.56 18.09 -25.62
N ALA A 12 23.41 18.74 -25.79
CA ALA A 12 22.39 18.88 -24.75
C ALA A 12 21.85 17.50 -24.33
N PHE A 13 21.58 16.62 -25.30
CA PHE A 13 21.15 15.25 -25.05
C PHE A 13 22.22 14.47 -24.26
N ALA A 14 23.49 14.56 -24.67
CA ALA A 14 24.60 13.88 -23.96
C ALA A 14 24.75 14.36 -22.50
N ARG A 15 24.42 15.62 -22.21
CA ARG A 15 24.42 16.19 -20.85
C ARG A 15 23.12 15.92 -20.08
N ARG A 16 22.18 15.17 -20.64
CA ARG A 16 20.84 14.91 -20.09
C ARG A 16 19.98 16.17 -19.90
N ALA A 17 20.28 17.25 -20.64
CA ALA A 17 19.48 18.47 -20.68
C ALA A 17 18.30 18.29 -21.66
N TRP A 18 17.34 17.43 -21.28
CA TRP A 18 16.32 16.89 -22.17
C TRP A 18 15.44 17.96 -22.82
N SER A 19 14.96 18.94 -22.06
CA SER A 19 14.15 20.05 -22.61
C SER A 19 14.94 20.89 -23.61
N GLU A 20 16.20 21.23 -23.31
CA GLU A 20 17.07 21.97 -24.24
C GLU A 20 17.33 21.17 -25.52
N ALA A 21 17.60 19.85 -25.36
CA ALA A 21 17.81 18.98 -26.51
C ALA A 21 16.57 18.91 -27.42
N PHE A 22 15.39 18.73 -26.82
CA PHE A 22 14.12 18.69 -27.54
C PHE A 22 13.85 20.01 -28.30
N ASP A 23 14.02 21.16 -27.64
CA ASP A 23 13.79 22.47 -28.24
C ASP A 23 14.72 22.69 -29.43
N LEU A 24 16.04 22.45 -29.27
CA LEU A 24 17.03 22.65 -30.34
C LEU A 24 16.79 21.73 -31.53
N LEU A 25 16.56 20.42 -31.30
CA LEU A 25 16.31 19.46 -32.37
C LEU A 25 14.95 19.74 -33.07
N SER A 26 13.90 20.10 -32.31
CA SER A 26 12.61 20.47 -32.89
C SER A 26 12.67 21.75 -33.73
N GLU A 27 13.48 22.74 -33.31
CA GLU A 27 13.72 23.94 -34.11
C GLU A 27 14.50 23.62 -35.38
N ALA A 28 15.48 22.73 -35.31
CA ALA A 28 16.23 22.30 -36.51
C ALA A 28 15.31 21.55 -37.48
N ASP A 29 14.46 20.64 -36.97
CA ASP A 29 13.51 19.86 -37.79
C ASP A 29 12.49 20.71 -38.52
N ARG A 30 12.05 21.84 -37.92
CA ARG A 30 11.15 22.80 -38.60
C ARG A 30 11.80 23.50 -39.80
N VAL A 31 13.14 23.64 -39.78
CA VAL A 31 13.89 24.29 -40.88
C VAL A 31 14.22 23.30 -41.98
N ALA A 32 14.69 22.10 -41.60
CA ALA A 32 14.99 21.01 -42.51
C ALA A 32 14.74 19.68 -41.80
N PRO A 33 14.13 18.69 -42.48
CA PRO A 33 13.88 17.38 -41.85
C PRO A 33 15.17 16.77 -41.29
N LEU A 34 15.12 16.34 -40.03
CA LEU A 34 16.20 15.61 -39.37
C LEU A 34 16.40 14.23 -39.99
N ASP A 35 17.63 13.72 -39.94
CA ASP A 35 17.87 12.31 -40.21
C ASP A 35 17.26 11.42 -39.13
N VAL A 36 17.26 10.11 -39.34
CA VAL A 36 16.58 9.18 -38.44
C VAL A 36 17.26 9.10 -37.08
N ASP A 37 18.57 9.29 -36.98
CA ASP A 37 19.33 9.24 -35.74
C ASP A 37 19.02 10.46 -34.86
N ASP A 38 18.99 11.66 -35.49
CA ASP A 38 18.60 12.89 -34.80
C ASP A 38 17.10 12.90 -34.43
N LEU A 39 16.23 12.26 -35.24
CA LEU A 39 14.84 12.05 -34.87
C LEU A 39 14.69 11.14 -33.64
N GLU A 40 15.53 10.09 -33.49
CA GLU A 40 15.55 9.26 -32.30
C GLU A 40 15.97 10.06 -31.05
N LEU A 41 17.02 10.87 -31.14
CA LEU A 41 17.43 11.75 -30.04
C LEU A 41 16.31 12.75 -29.68
N ALA A 42 15.67 13.36 -30.68
CA ALA A 42 14.54 14.25 -30.43
C ALA A 42 13.34 13.53 -29.77
N GLY A 43 13.05 12.28 -30.18
CA GLY A 43 12.00 11.44 -29.61
C GLY A 43 12.25 11.09 -28.16
N PHE A 44 13.46 10.65 -27.82
CA PHE A 44 13.84 10.40 -26.41
C PHE A 44 13.86 11.69 -25.59
N ALA A 45 14.39 12.80 -26.14
CA ALA A 45 14.39 14.08 -25.45
C ALA A 45 12.96 14.56 -25.17
N ALA A 46 12.04 14.40 -26.12
CA ALA A 46 10.61 14.68 -25.95
C ALA A 46 10.00 13.83 -24.82
N GLN A 47 10.27 12.53 -24.82
CA GLN A 47 9.78 11.59 -23.81
C GLN A 47 10.28 11.95 -22.40
N TYR A 48 11.58 12.21 -22.26
CA TYR A 48 12.19 12.53 -20.97
C TYR A 48 11.88 13.94 -20.47
N SER A 49 11.42 14.84 -21.35
CA SER A 49 10.97 16.19 -20.99
C SER A 49 9.44 16.32 -20.88
N GLY A 50 8.69 15.20 -21.02
CA GLY A 50 7.23 15.17 -20.84
C GLY A 50 6.45 15.78 -22.01
N HIS A 51 7.00 15.73 -23.22
CA HIS A 51 6.34 16.11 -24.46
C HIS A 51 5.78 14.85 -25.17
N ASP A 52 4.86 14.14 -24.51
CA ASP A 52 4.41 12.79 -24.90
C ASP A 52 3.77 12.73 -26.29
N ASP A 53 3.01 13.76 -26.69
CA ASP A 53 2.42 13.84 -28.04
C ASP A 53 3.51 13.97 -29.11
N ALA A 54 4.51 14.83 -28.88
CA ALA A 54 5.63 14.98 -29.77
C ALA A 54 6.50 13.71 -29.86
N ALA A 55 6.74 13.05 -28.72
CA ALA A 55 7.45 11.77 -28.68
C ALA A 55 6.71 10.70 -29.51
N THR A 56 5.39 10.63 -29.42
CA THR A 56 4.57 9.70 -30.19
C THR A 56 4.61 10.02 -31.71
N GLU A 57 4.53 11.29 -32.07
CA GLU A 57 4.62 11.73 -33.48
C GLU A 57 6.00 11.39 -34.06
N LEU A 58 7.08 11.73 -33.35
CA LEU A 58 8.44 11.43 -33.73
C LEU A 58 8.68 9.93 -33.91
N ALA A 59 8.22 9.10 -32.95
CA ALA A 59 8.30 7.65 -33.06
C ALA A 59 7.58 7.13 -34.34
N GLY A 60 6.40 7.67 -34.64
CA GLY A 60 5.69 7.35 -35.90
C GLY A 60 6.49 7.75 -37.17
N ARG A 61 7.20 8.86 -37.15
CA ARG A 61 8.07 9.30 -38.24
C ARG A 61 9.28 8.39 -38.41
N ILE A 62 9.95 8.05 -37.29
CA ILE A 62 11.08 7.11 -37.24
C ILE A 62 10.67 5.78 -37.85
N HIS A 63 9.55 5.18 -37.36
CA HIS A 63 9.05 3.93 -37.89
C HIS A 63 8.82 3.94 -39.39
N ARG A 64 8.15 4.99 -39.92
CA ARG A 64 7.88 5.13 -41.37
C ARG A 64 9.17 5.31 -42.19
N SER A 65 10.14 6.06 -41.66
CA SER A 65 11.43 6.22 -42.34
C SER A 65 12.18 4.89 -42.38
N ALA A 66 12.31 4.21 -41.22
CA ALA A 66 13.01 2.93 -41.10
C ALA A 66 12.40 1.86 -42.05
N VAL A 67 11.07 1.77 -42.15
CA VAL A 67 10.41 0.83 -43.08
C VAL A 67 10.75 1.18 -44.52
N ARG A 68 10.71 2.46 -44.90
CA ARG A 68 11.01 2.92 -46.27
C ARG A 68 12.47 2.65 -46.66
N ASP A 69 13.39 2.82 -45.70
CA ASP A 69 14.82 2.69 -45.91
C ASP A 69 15.31 1.24 -45.76
N GLY A 70 14.40 0.29 -45.43
CA GLY A 70 14.70 -1.13 -45.24
C GLY A 70 15.38 -1.47 -43.90
N ASP A 71 15.45 -0.52 -42.97
CA ASP A 71 15.95 -0.77 -41.59
C ASP A 71 14.83 -1.36 -40.73
N TYR A 72 14.48 -2.62 -41.00
CA TYR A 72 13.39 -3.30 -40.35
C TYR A 72 13.67 -3.59 -38.85
N ALA A 73 14.95 -3.66 -38.46
CA ALA A 73 15.32 -3.80 -37.06
C ALA A 73 14.92 -2.57 -36.24
N ARG A 74 15.26 -1.37 -36.75
CA ARG A 74 14.84 -0.10 -36.15
C ARG A 74 13.32 0.07 -36.20
N ALA A 75 12.68 -0.28 -37.32
CA ALA A 75 11.23 -0.22 -37.44
C ALA A 75 10.53 -1.10 -36.40
N ALA A 76 11.00 -2.32 -36.17
CA ALA A 76 10.46 -3.23 -35.17
C ALA A 76 10.66 -2.71 -33.75
N ARG A 77 11.85 -2.21 -33.41
CA ARG A 77 12.15 -1.61 -32.10
C ARG A 77 11.25 -0.40 -31.83
N THR A 78 11.09 0.46 -32.81
CA THR A 78 10.22 1.66 -32.67
C THR A 78 8.75 1.25 -32.51
N ALA A 79 8.27 0.26 -33.29
CA ALA A 79 6.92 -0.28 -33.15
C ALA A 79 6.67 -0.84 -31.75
N PHE A 80 7.65 -1.54 -31.15
CA PHE A 80 7.57 -2.03 -29.76
C PHE A 80 7.34 -0.86 -28.78
N TRP A 81 8.16 0.19 -28.83
CA TRP A 81 8.03 1.32 -27.89
C TRP A 81 6.74 2.12 -28.09
N ILE A 82 6.26 2.28 -29.32
CA ILE A 82 4.91 2.84 -29.57
C ILE A 82 3.85 1.97 -28.90
N GLY A 83 3.92 0.65 -29.08
CA GLY A 83 3.00 -0.29 -28.45
C GLY A 83 3.01 -0.20 -26.92
N MET A 84 4.17 -0.18 -26.32
CA MET A 84 4.33 -0.04 -24.85
C MET A 84 3.77 1.29 -24.33
N SER A 85 4.02 2.40 -25.02
CA SER A 85 3.46 3.71 -24.64
C SER A 85 1.93 3.72 -24.68
N LEU A 86 1.33 3.11 -25.70
CA LEU A 86 -0.13 2.98 -25.80
C LEU A 86 -0.73 2.08 -24.70
N LEU A 87 -0.08 0.96 -24.39
CA LEU A 87 -0.51 0.10 -23.28
C LEU A 87 -0.48 0.83 -21.93
N GLN A 88 0.54 1.64 -21.66
CA GLN A 88 0.63 2.46 -20.44
C GLN A 88 -0.50 3.51 -20.35
N ARG A 89 -1.02 3.97 -21.48
CA ARG A 89 -2.19 4.86 -21.56
C ARG A 89 -3.54 4.13 -21.45
N GLY A 90 -3.53 2.80 -21.37
CA GLY A 90 -4.75 1.98 -21.37
C GLY A 90 -5.33 1.71 -22.77
N GLU A 91 -4.63 2.09 -23.84
CA GLU A 91 -5.05 1.86 -25.24
C GLU A 91 -4.69 0.45 -25.70
N MET A 92 -5.27 -0.57 -25.04
CA MET A 92 -4.87 -1.98 -25.13
C MET A 92 -4.92 -2.53 -26.57
N THR A 93 -5.97 -2.20 -27.35
CA THR A 93 -6.14 -2.69 -28.71
C THR A 93 -5.08 -2.14 -29.67
N GLN A 94 -4.82 -0.83 -29.59
CA GLN A 94 -3.82 -0.18 -30.46
C GLN A 94 -2.41 -0.60 -30.06
N GLY A 95 -2.13 -0.63 -28.75
CA GLY A 95 -0.84 -1.10 -28.21
C GLY A 95 -0.53 -2.53 -28.64
N GLY A 96 -1.49 -3.45 -28.50
CA GLY A 96 -1.36 -4.83 -28.97
C GLY A 96 -1.12 -4.92 -30.48
N GLY A 97 -1.77 -4.09 -31.28
CA GLY A 97 -1.55 -4.01 -32.73
C GLY A 97 -0.12 -3.60 -33.09
N TRP A 98 0.46 -2.62 -32.38
CA TRP A 98 1.85 -2.21 -32.58
C TRP A 98 2.87 -3.24 -32.13
N LEU A 99 2.62 -3.97 -31.02
CA LEU A 99 3.46 -5.10 -30.62
C LEU A 99 3.42 -6.23 -31.65
N GLY A 100 2.22 -6.54 -32.18
CA GLY A 100 2.07 -7.50 -33.29
C GLY A 100 2.82 -7.06 -34.55
N ARG A 101 2.80 -5.74 -34.87
CA ARG A 101 3.58 -5.17 -35.98
C ARG A 101 5.08 -5.34 -35.76
N SER A 102 5.58 -5.11 -34.56
CA SER A 102 6.98 -5.35 -34.20
C SER A 102 7.38 -6.80 -34.44
N ALA A 103 6.62 -7.74 -33.90
CA ALA A 103 6.87 -9.18 -34.06
C ALA A 103 6.81 -9.63 -35.52
N HIS A 104 5.86 -9.10 -36.29
CA HIS A 104 5.72 -9.40 -37.73
C HIS A 104 6.94 -8.97 -38.53
N LEU A 105 7.43 -7.73 -38.31
CA LEU A 105 8.64 -7.23 -39.01
C LEU A 105 9.86 -8.09 -38.70
N LEU A 106 10.05 -8.51 -37.44
CA LEU A 106 11.17 -9.36 -37.07
C LEU A 106 11.07 -10.74 -37.74
N SER A 107 9.86 -11.33 -37.79
CA SER A 107 9.64 -12.65 -38.39
C SER A 107 9.74 -12.62 -39.92
N GLU A 108 9.14 -11.60 -40.56
CA GLU A 108 9.12 -11.49 -42.05
C GLU A 108 10.52 -11.34 -42.64
N HIS A 109 11.41 -10.67 -41.88
CA HIS A 109 12.78 -10.38 -42.35
C HIS A 109 13.84 -11.25 -41.67
N ASP A 110 13.44 -12.29 -40.93
CA ASP A 110 14.32 -13.24 -40.20
C ASP A 110 15.40 -12.51 -39.35
N LEU A 111 14.96 -11.52 -38.59
CA LEU A 111 15.84 -10.64 -37.81
C LEU A 111 16.08 -11.20 -36.42
N ASP A 112 17.32 -11.46 -36.12
CA ASP A 112 17.79 -11.84 -34.78
C ASP A 112 18.28 -10.60 -34.03
N THR A 113 17.39 -9.98 -33.25
CA THR A 113 17.64 -8.74 -32.52
C THR A 113 17.15 -8.80 -31.07
N VAL A 114 17.67 -7.91 -30.22
CA VAL A 114 17.26 -7.75 -28.83
C VAL A 114 15.77 -7.47 -28.66
N THR A 115 15.10 -6.95 -29.71
CA THR A 115 13.67 -6.62 -29.69
C THR A 115 12.78 -7.83 -29.39
N TRP A 116 13.21 -9.05 -29.75
CA TRP A 116 12.51 -10.27 -29.35
C TRP A 116 12.45 -10.45 -27.82
N GLY A 117 13.53 -10.09 -27.13
CA GLY A 117 13.56 -10.08 -25.67
C GLY A 117 12.62 -9.04 -25.08
N TYR A 118 12.59 -7.83 -25.65
CA TYR A 118 11.66 -6.79 -25.24
C TYR A 118 10.19 -7.21 -25.43
N LEU A 119 9.85 -7.89 -26.53
CA LEU A 119 8.50 -8.40 -26.79
C LEU A 119 8.04 -9.46 -25.76
N ALA A 120 8.97 -10.15 -25.10
CA ALA A 120 8.64 -11.10 -24.05
C ALA A 120 8.22 -10.40 -22.71
N ILE A 121 8.61 -9.14 -22.49
CA ILE A 121 8.26 -8.39 -21.27
C ILE A 121 6.74 -8.20 -21.09
N PRO A 122 6.00 -7.60 -22.05
CA PRO A 122 4.55 -7.42 -21.91
C PRO A 122 3.80 -8.75 -21.80
N ASP A 123 4.26 -9.83 -22.44
CA ASP A 123 3.69 -11.17 -22.27
C ASP A 123 3.84 -11.65 -20.82
N GLY A 124 5.02 -11.51 -20.24
CA GLY A 124 5.27 -11.85 -18.83
C GLY A 124 4.42 -11.02 -17.87
N ILE A 125 4.33 -9.70 -18.09
CA ILE A 125 3.50 -8.80 -17.26
C ILE A 125 2.03 -9.24 -17.28
N ARG A 126 1.49 -9.57 -18.43
CA ARG A 126 0.10 -10.02 -18.56
C ARG A 126 -0.17 -11.35 -17.85
N LEU A 127 0.84 -12.20 -17.74
CA LEU A 127 0.72 -13.54 -17.17
C LEU A 127 1.02 -13.60 -15.68
N VAL A 128 1.71 -12.62 -15.10
CA VAL A 128 2.28 -12.72 -13.75
C VAL A 128 1.25 -13.04 -12.66
N GLU A 129 0.03 -12.55 -12.81
CA GLU A 129 -1.07 -12.81 -11.86
C GLU A 129 -1.87 -14.07 -12.23
N ALA A 130 -1.98 -14.39 -13.53
CA ALA A 130 -2.81 -15.49 -14.00
C ALA A 130 -2.07 -16.84 -14.06
N ASP A 131 -0.80 -16.82 -14.44
CA ASP A 131 0.08 -17.98 -14.58
C ASP A 131 1.54 -17.57 -14.36
N ALA A 132 1.96 -17.55 -13.10
CA ALA A 132 3.32 -17.16 -12.71
C ALA A 132 4.41 -18.03 -13.35
N GLY A 133 4.10 -19.33 -13.65
CA GLY A 133 5.03 -20.23 -14.34
C GLY A 133 5.27 -19.82 -15.80
N ALA A 134 4.22 -19.51 -16.53
CA ALA A 134 4.32 -19.02 -17.91
C ALA A 134 4.95 -17.61 -17.95
N ALA A 135 4.66 -16.77 -16.95
CA ALA A 135 5.30 -15.46 -16.81
C ALA A 135 6.82 -15.62 -16.62
N LEU A 136 7.25 -16.51 -15.73
CA LEU A 136 8.68 -16.79 -15.50
C LEU A 136 9.38 -17.19 -16.80
N GLN A 137 8.80 -18.09 -17.59
CA GLN A 137 9.36 -18.50 -18.88
C GLN A 137 9.50 -17.31 -19.86
N SER A 138 8.53 -16.39 -19.86
CA SER A 138 8.59 -15.19 -20.70
C SER A 138 9.72 -14.26 -20.27
N PHE A 139 9.89 -14.01 -18.98
CA PHE A 139 10.99 -13.19 -18.47
C PHE A 139 12.37 -13.88 -18.60
N GLU A 140 12.43 -15.21 -18.54
CA GLU A 140 13.66 -15.97 -18.84
C GLU A 140 14.08 -15.80 -20.29
N ARG A 141 13.13 -15.87 -21.24
CA ARG A 141 13.42 -15.55 -22.65
C ARG A 141 13.96 -14.12 -22.79
N ALA A 142 13.35 -13.14 -22.13
CA ALA A 142 13.86 -11.78 -22.13
C ALA A 142 15.30 -11.70 -21.62
N ASN A 143 15.61 -12.40 -20.52
CA ASN A 143 16.96 -12.44 -19.95
C ASN A 143 17.99 -13.07 -20.92
N VAL A 144 17.63 -14.14 -21.61
CA VAL A 144 18.51 -14.78 -22.62
C VAL A 144 18.90 -13.79 -23.73
N TYR A 145 17.94 -12.99 -24.21
CA TYR A 145 18.23 -11.95 -25.20
C TYR A 145 19.04 -10.80 -24.60
N ALA A 146 18.77 -10.38 -23.37
CA ALA A 146 19.56 -9.37 -22.68
C ALA A 146 21.04 -9.76 -22.58
N ASP A 147 21.31 -10.99 -22.12
CA ASP A 147 22.67 -11.52 -21.97
C ASP A 147 23.37 -11.65 -23.32
N ARG A 148 22.66 -12.12 -24.35
CA ARG A 148 23.20 -12.32 -25.69
C ARG A 148 23.60 -11.02 -26.38
N PHE A 149 22.79 -9.96 -26.20
CA PHE A 149 23.03 -8.67 -26.87
C PHE A 149 23.71 -7.65 -25.94
N GLY A 150 23.96 -7.99 -24.67
CA GLY A 150 24.56 -7.09 -23.67
C GLY A 150 23.66 -5.89 -23.33
N ASP A 151 22.33 -6.08 -23.34
CA ASP A 151 21.35 -5.01 -23.09
C ASP A 151 21.02 -4.95 -21.60
N ALA A 152 21.61 -3.97 -20.90
CA ALA A 152 21.45 -3.79 -19.46
C ALA A 152 20.00 -3.45 -19.08
N ASP A 153 19.31 -2.63 -19.86
CA ASP A 153 17.91 -2.23 -19.61
C ASP A 153 16.98 -3.44 -19.63
N LEU A 154 17.07 -4.25 -20.69
CA LEU A 154 16.28 -5.48 -20.81
C LEU A 154 16.62 -6.46 -19.69
N GLY A 155 17.90 -6.60 -19.34
CA GLY A 155 18.38 -7.46 -18.25
C GLY A 155 17.77 -7.09 -16.90
N ALA A 156 17.72 -5.79 -16.57
CA ALA A 156 17.12 -5.31 -15.34
C ALA A 156 15.59 -5.53 -15.32
N MET A 157 14.90 -5.24 -16.42
CA MET A 157 13.46 -5.52 -16.55
C MET A 157 13.14 -7.02 -16.47
N ALA A 158 13.95 -7.86 -17.08
CA ALA A 158 13.81 -9.31 -17.01
C ALA A 158 14.02 -9.84 -15.57
N ARG A 159 15.02 -9.34 -14.85
CA ARG A 159 15.26 -9.68 -13.43
C ARG A 159 14.09 -9.27 -12.55
N LEU A 160 13.57 -8.06 -12.71
CA LEU A 160 12.37 -7.58 -12.03
C LEU A 160 11.18 -8.53 -12.28
N GLY A 161 10.91 -8.87 -13.54
CA GLY A 161 9.80 -9.74 -13.91
C GLY A 161 9.95 -11.16 -13.37
N ARG A 162 11.15 -11.75 -13.46
CA ARG A 162 11.47 -13.06 -12.89
C ARG A 162 11.30 -13.06 -11.37
N GLY A 163 11.76 -11.98 -10.71
CA GLY A 163 11.57 -11.80 -9.27
C GLY A 163 10.09 -11.84 -8.88
N ARG A 164 9.24 -11.08 -9.55
CA ARG A 164 7.78 -11.08 -9.33
C ARG A 164 7.16 -12.46 -9.61
N ALA A 165 7.52 -13.11 -10.70
CA ALA A 165 7.01 -14.43 -11.05
C ALA A 165 7.40 -15.49 -10.01
N LEU A 166 8.64 -15.49 -9.50
CA LEU A 166 9.08 -16.40 -8.44
C LEU A 166 8.32 -16.16 -7.12
N VAL A 167 8.05 -14.90 -6.78
CA VAL A 167 7.17 -14.58 -5.64
C VAL A 167 5.78 -15.21 -5.83
N GLY A 168 5.20 -15.08 -7.01
CA GLY A 168 3.91 -15.69 -7.35
C GLY A 168 3.91 -17.23 -7.27
N LEU A 169 5.06 -17.86 -7.53
CA LEU A 169 5.26 -19.31 -7.37
C LEU A 169 5.57 -19.76 -5.92
N GLY A 170 5.62 -18.83 -4.96
CA GLY A 170 5.94 -19.12 -3.56
C GLY A 170 7.46 -19.19 -3.28
N GLU A 171 8.32 -18.99 -4.27
CA GLU A 171 9.78 -18.96 -4.11
C GLU A 171 10.27 -17.58 -3.67
N VAL A 172 9.69 -17.06 -2.57
CA VAL A 172 9.83 -15.67 -2.13
C VAL A 172 11.29 -15.23 -1.96
N ALA A 173 12.12 -16.03 -1.30
CA ALA A 173 13.52 -15.67 -1.07
C ALA A 173 14.31 -15.48 -2.37
N LYS A 174 14.08 -16.34 -3.36
CA LYS A 174 14.72 -16.21 -4.68
C LYS A 174 14.18 -15.01 -5.45
N GLY A 175 12.87 -14.79 -5.35
CA GLY A 175 12.21 -13.63 -5.97
C GLY A 175 12.75 -12.31 -5.42
N VAL A 176 12.82 -12.17 -4.11
CA VAL A 176 13.39 -10.99 -3.43
C VAL A 176 14.86 -10.76 -3.83
N ALA A 177 15.67 -11.80 -3.90
CA ALA A 177 17.06 -11.67 -4.31
C ALA A 177 17.20 -11.10 -5.74
N LEU A 178 16.33 -11.50 -6.67
CA LEU A 178 16.31 -10.93 -8.03
C LEU A 178 15.79 -9.48 -8.07
N LEU A 179 14.82 -9.14 -7.21
CA LEU A 179 14.35 -7.76 -7.07
C LEU A 179 15.47 -6.86 -6.53
N ASP A 180 16.18 -7.31 -5.50
CA ASP A 180 17.34 -6.59 -4.95
C ASP A 180 18.46 -6.43 -6.00
N ASP A 181 18.75 -7.47 -6.79
CA ASP A 181 19.75 -7.41 -7.88
C ASP A 181 19.33 -6.43 -9.00
N ALA A 182 18.05 -6.39 -9.35
CA ALA A 182 17.53 -5.39 -10.29
C ALA A 182 17.75 -3.96 -9.76
N MET A 183 17.61 -3.74 -8.46
CA MET A 183 17.83 -2.44 -7.83
C MET A 183 19.31 -2.05 -7.75
N VAL A 184 20.22 -3.02 -7.67
CA VAL A 184 21.67 -2.75 -7.81
C VAL A 184 21.97 -2.17 -9.20
N ALA A 185 21.42 -2.73 -10.28
CA ALA A 185 21.59 -2.19 -11.63
C ALA A 185 21.05 -0.75 -11.78
N VAL A 186 19.95 -0.44 -11.10
CA VAL A 186 19.40 0.93 -11.06
C VAL A 186 20.35 1.91 -10.37
N THR A 187 20.86 1.53 -9.19
CA THR A 187 21.70 2.41 -8.38
C THR A 187 23.12 2.57 -8.89
N SER A 188 23.62 1.62 -9.70
CA SER A 188 24.92 1.73 -10.39
C SER A 188 24.91 2.77 -11.52
N GLY A 189 23.72 3.22 -11.97
CA GLY A 189 23.58 4.19 -13.04
C GLY A 189 23.83 3.65 -14.44
N GLU A 190 23.78 2.33 -14.61
CA GLU A 190 24.02 1.64 -15.88
C GLU A 190 22.81 1.69 -16.82
N LEU A 191 21.61 1.97 -16.27
CA LEU A 191 20.36 1.93 -17.01
C LEU A 191 19.99 3.28 -17.65
N SER A 192 19.22 3.21 -18.73
CA SER A 192 18.56 4.39 -19.29
C SER A 192 17.55 4.98 -18.29
N PRO A 193 17.21 6.27 -18.38
CA PRO A 193 16.20 6.89 -17.50
C PRO A 193 14.85 6.17 -17.55
N LEU A 194 14.46 5.65 -18.72
CA LEU A 194 13.20 4.92 -18.89
C LEU A 194 13.22 3.58 -18.11
N ALA A 195 14.27 2.78 -18.30
CA ALA A 195 14.42 1.51 -17.60
C ALA A 195 14.57 1.70 -16.09
N THR A 196 15.34 2.70 -15.67
CA THR A 196 15.49 3.10 -14.26
C THR A 196 14.12 3.33 -13.61
N GLY A 197 13.27 4.17 -14.22
CA GLY A 197 11.94 4.45 -13.69
C GLY A 197 11.02 3.23 -13.67
N ILE A 198 11.04 2.40 -14.73
CA ILE A 198 10.25 1.16 -14.78
C ILE A 198 10.65 0.21 -13.66
N VAL A 199 11.96 0.01 -13.46
CA VAL A 199 12.47 -0.93 -12.44
C VAL A 199 12.20 -0.42 -11.03
N TYR A 200 12.40 0.88 -10.74
CA TYR A 200 12.01 1.47 -9.46
C TYR A 200 10.54 1.22 -9.14
N CYS A 201 9.64 1.63 -10.05
CA CYS A 201 8.20 1.50 -9.83
C CYS A 201 7.79 0.03 -9.63
N GLY A 202 8.30 -0.87 -10.46
CA GLY A 202 7.96 -2.29 -10.38
C GLY A 202 8.53 -2.98 -9.13
N ALA A 203 9.71 -2.59 -8.65
CA ALA A 203 10.29 -3.13 -7.42
C ALA A 203 9.53 -2.63 -6.18
N ILE A 204 9.23 -1.32 -6.11
CA ILE A 204 8.44 -0.75 -5.01
C ILE A 204 7.07 -1.43 -4.93
N GLU A 205 6.39 -1.60 -6.07
CA GLU A 205 5.12 -2.33 -6.14
C GLU A 205 5.26 -3.77 -5.63
N ALA A 206 6.28 -4.50 -6.08
CA ALA A 206 6.54 -5.87 -5.64
C ALA A 206 6.81 -5.97 -4.13
N PHE A 207 7.57 -5.04 -3.55
CA PHE A 207 7.82 -5.02 -2.10
C PHE A 207 6.57 -4.63 -1.30
N ASN A 208 5.72 -3.74 -1.82
CA ASN A 208 4.41 -3.46 -1.22
C ASN A 208 3.50 -4.70 -1.25
N ASP A 209 3.50 -5.46 -2.34
CA ASP A 209 2.75 -6.72 -2.45
C ASP A 209 3.28 -7.81 -1.51
N LEU A 210 4.57 -7.78 -1.21
CA LEU A 210 5.21 -8.64 -0.21
C LEU A 210 5.03 -8.14 1.24
N PHE A 211 4.42 -6.97 1.45
CA PHE A 211 4.32 -6.32 2.75
C PHE A 211 5.68 -6.02 3.39
N ASP A 212 6.74 -5.92 2.58
CA ASP A 212 8.09 -5.53 3.00
C ASP A 212 8.20 -3.99 2.94
N LEU A 213 7.60 -3.34 3.92
CA LEU A 213 7.55 -1.88 4.00
C LEU A 213 8.93 -1.25 4.06
N ARG A 214 9.90 -1.90 4.69
CA ARG A 214 11.25 -1.36 4.82
C ARG A 214 11.91 -1.19 3.44
N ARG A 215 11.90 -2.25 2.62
CA ARG A 215 12.42 -2.15 1.26
C ARG A 215 11.61 -1.20 0.39
N ALA A 216 10.28 -1.23 0.50
CA ALA A 216 9.42 -0.29 -0.23
C ALA A 216 9.76 1.16 0.11
N GLN A 217 10.01 1.47 1.38
CA GLN A 217 10.41 2.80 1.86
C GLN A 217 11.81 3.20 1.36
N ASP A 218 12.81 2.34 1.53
CA ASP A 218 14.19 2.61 1.12
C ASP A 218 14.23 2.93 -0.39
N TRP A 219 13.54 2.14 -1.21
CA TRP A 219 13.49 2.35 -2.66
C TRP A 219 12.63 3.53 -3.09
N THR A 220 11.59 3.88 -2.34
CA THR A 220 10.81 5.09 -2.60
C THR A 220 11.65 6.34 -2.35
N HIS A 221 12.45 6.38 -1.28
CA HIS A 221 13.38 7.48 -1.04
C HIS A 221 14.46 7.55 -2.14
N ALA A 222 15.02 6.42 -2.55
CA ALA A 222 16.01 6.39 -3.63
C ALA A 222 15.41 6.87 -4.98
N LEU A 223 14.15 6.52 -5.27
CA LEU A 223 13.42 7.01 -6.45
C LEU A 223 13.19 8.53 -6.37
N ASP A 224 12.85 9.06 -5.20
CA ASP A 224 12.67 10.50 -5.00
C ASP A 224 13.97 11.27 -5.23
N ASP A 225 15.06 10.81 -4.62
CA ASP A 225 16.41 11.37 -4.81
C ASP A 225 16.86 11.31 -6.27
N TRP A 226 16.54 10.24 -6.97
CA TRP A 226 16.85 10.13 -8.40
C TRP A 226 16.00 11.09 -9.22
N SER A 227 14.68 11.15 -8.98
CA SER A 227 13.77 12.02 -9.73
C SER A 227 14.04 13.50 -9.51
N ALA A 228 14.54 13.88 -8.32
CA ALA A 228 14.95 15.26 -8.02
C ALA A 228 16.21 15.70 -8.77
N ARG A 229 17.09 14.77 -9.13
CA ARG A 229 18.33 15.03 -9.89
C ARG A 229 18.09 15.07 -11.40
N GLU A 230 17.05 14.38 -11.88
CA GLU A 230 16.65 14.39 -13.29
C GLU A 230 15.71 15.57 -13.57
N SER A 231 15.32 15.75 -14.83
CA SER A 231 14.42 16.85 -15.19
C SER A 231 13.05 16.72 -14.53
N ASP A 232 12.44 17.84 -14.16
CA ASP A 232 11.13 17.94 -13.49
C ASP A 232 9.94 17.26 -14.23
N ARG A 233 10.17 16.70 -15.40
CA ARG A 233 9.11 16.16 -16.28
C ARG A 233 9.20 14.67 -16.58
N LEU A 234 9.97 13.90 -15.76
CA LEU A 234 10.05 12.46 -15.95
C LEU A 234 8.68 11.77 -15.82
N PRO A 235 8.33 10.84 -16.72
CA PRO A 235 7.02 10.17 -16.74
C PRO A 235 6.63 9.46 -15.45
N PHE A 236 7.63 9.07 -14.61
CA PHE A 236 7.44 8.29 -13.38
C PHE A 236 7.13 9.13 -12.14
N ARG A 237 7.29 10.46 -12.21
CA ARG A 237 7.10 11.35 -11.04
C ARG A 237 5.72 11.20 -10.39
N GLY A 238 4.66 11.09 -11.17
CA GLY A 238 3.30 10.93 -10.65
C GLY A 238 3.12 9.67 -9.80
N ARG A 239 3.69 8.52 -10.22
CA ARG A 239 3.63 7.27 -9.45
C ARG A 239 4.50 7.33 -8.19
N CYS A 240 5.67 7.98 -8.27
CA CYS A 240 6.53 8.23 -7.11
C CYS A 240 5.76 8.99 -6.01
N LEU A 241 5.05 10.05 -6.37
CA LEU A 241 4.23 10.83 -5.44
C LEU A 241 3.11 9.99 -4.79
N VAL A 242 2.50 9.04 -5.52
CA VAL A 242 1.53 8.10 -4.94
C VAL A 242 2.18 7.21 -3.88
N TYR A 243 3.34 6.62 -4.17
CA TYR A 243 4.05 5.78 -3.19
C TYR A 243 4.49 6.57 -1.96
N ARG A 244 4.97 7.81 -2.15
CA ARG A 244 5.30 8.71 -1.03
C ARG A 244 4.08 9.02 -0.19
N SER A 245 2.95 9.34 -0.81
CA SER A 245 1.69 9.58 -0.11
C SER A 245 1.31 8.38 0.78
N ALA A 246 1.38 7.16 0.25
CA ALA A 246 1.07 5.95 1.01
C ALA A 246 2.00 5.76 2.22
N LEU A 247 3.31 5.98 2.04
CA LEU A 247 4.30 5.90 3.12
C LEU A 247 4.10 6.99 4.16
N MET A 248 3.90 8.25 3.75
CA MET A 248 3.64 9.36 4.68
C MET A 248 2.36 9.13 5.49
N ARG A 249 1.30 8.59 4.85
CA ARG A 249 0.07 8.19 5.55
C ARG A 249 0.36 7.10 6.59
N PHE A 250 1.17 6.11 6.25
CA PHE A 250 1.56 5.04 7.15
C PHE A 250 2.34 5.56 8.38
N HIS A 251 3.28 6.48 8.17
CA HIS A 251 4.08 7.10 9.23
C HIS A 251 3.41 8.30 9.93
N GLY A 252 2.15 8.59 9.61
CA GLY A 252 1.35 9.57 10.34
C GLY A 252 1.47 11.01 9.83
N ASP A 253 2.23 11.31 8.80
CA ASP A 253 2.19 12.61 8.15
C ASP A 253 1.03 12.69 7.15
N TRP A 254 -0.20 12.73 7.67
CA TRP A 254 -1.40 12.76 6.85
C TRP A 254 -1.57 14.05 6.04
N SER A 255 -1.00 15.14 6.52
CA SER A 255 -1.06 16.42 5.81
C SER A 255 -0.14 16.42 4.60
N GLY A 256 1.09 15.97 4.77
CA GLY A 256 2.04 15.78 3.67
C GLY A 256 1.55 14.70 2.69
N ALA A 257 1.02 13.58 3.18
CA ALA A 257 0.45 12.52 2.36
C ALA A 257 -0.67 13.03 1.44
N PHE A 258 -1.55 13.89 1.96
CA PHE A 258 -2.64 14.47 1.17
C PHE A 258 -2.11 15.39 0.06
N GLU A 259 -1.11 16.20 0.38
CA GLU A 259 -0.47 17.10 -0.61
C GLU A 259 0.25 16.30 -1.70
N GLU A 260 0.97 15.23 -1.34
CA GLU A 260 1.60 14.32 -2.31
C GLU A 260 0.58 13.64 -3.22
N ALA A 261 -0.54 13.13 -2.67
CA ALA A 261 -1.62 12.55 -3.47
C ALA A 261 -2.26 13.57 -4.42
N ARG A 262 -2.42 14.81 -3.97
CA ARG A 262 -2.95 15.91 -4.79
C ARG A 262 -2.00 16.26 -5.94
N GLN A 263 -0.70 16.36 -5.66
CA GLN A 263 0.31 16.60 -6.69
C GLN A 263 0.41 15.43 -7.67
N ALA A 264 0.31 14.19 -7.17
CA ALA A 264 0.26 12.99 -8.01
C ALA A 264 -0.93 13.06 -8.98
N GLN A 265 -2.12 13.41 -8.48
CA GLN A 265 -3.31 13.58 -9.30
C GLN A 265 -3.11 14.63 -10.39
N GLU A 266 -2.60 15.82 -10.05
CA GLU A 266 -2.34 16.90 -11.02
C GLU A 266 -1.33 16.47 -12.08
N TRP A 267 -0.31 15.71 -11.68
CA TRP A 267 0.68 15.20 -12.61
C TRP A 267 0.12 14.14 -13.55
N LEU A 268 -0.60 13.15 -13.02
CA LEU A 268 -1.13 12.02 -13.78
C LEU A 268 -2.34 12.37 -14.66
N LEU A 269 -3.00 13.51 -14.40
CA LEU A 269 -4.06 14.07 -15.25
C LEU A 269 -3.53 14.92 -16.42
N ARG A 270 -2.23 15.22 -16.48
CA ARG A 270 -1.69 15.95 -17.64
C ARG A 270 -1.92 15.15 -18.91
N PRO A 271 -2.26 15.81 -20.03
CA PRO A 271 -2.50 15.12 -21.29
C PRO A 271 -1.22 14.43 -21.81
N PRO A 272 -1.33 13.17 -22.27
CA PRO A 272 -2.47 12.26 -22.11
C PRO A 272 -2.54 11.71 -20.69
N PRO A 273 -3.73 11.74 -20.04
CA PRO A 273 -3.86 11.25 -18.68
C PRO A 273 -3.62 9.74 -18.60
N THR A 274 -3.13 9.27 -17.43
CA THR A 274 -2.82 7.85 -17.22
C THR A 274 -3.76 7.19 -16.21
N PRO A 275 -4.10 5.89 -16.35
CA PRO A 275 -4.92 5.16 -15.38
C PRO A 275 -4.34 5.17 -13.95
N ALA A 276 -3.03 5.36 -13.79
CA ALA A 276 -2.37 5.46 -12.49
C ALA A 276 -2.92 6.57 -11.59
N VAL A 277 -3.63 7.57 -12.14
CA VAL A 277 -4.33 8.59 -11.34
C VAL A 277 -5.37 7.98 -10.39
N GLY A 278 -5.90 6.81 -10.71
CA GLY A 278 -6.83 6.07 -9.84
C GLY A 278 -6.23 5.78 -8.47
N GLU A 279 -4.93 5.49 -8.39
CA GLU A 279 -4.23 5.26 -7.12
C GLU A 279 -4.14 6.55 -6.29
N ALA A 280 -3.88 7.71 -6.92
CA ALA A 280 -3.85 8.99 -6.22
C ALA A 280 -5.23 9.33 -5.62
N TYR A 281 -6.31 9.08 -6.33
CA TYR A 281 -7.66 9.22 -5.80
C TYR A 281 -7.94 8.24 -4.66
N TYR A 282 -7.45 7.01 -4.75
CA TYR A 282 -7.62 6.03 -3.68
C TYR A 282 -6.91 6.48 -2.39
N GLU A 283 -5.66 6.97 -2.46
CA GLU A 283 -4.95 7.50 -1.31
C GLU A 283 -5.65 8.71 -0.68
N GLN A 284 -6.19 9.63 -1.49
CA GLN A 284 -7.03 10.71 -0.98
C GLN A 284 -8.28 10.17 -0.27
N GLY A 285 -8.92 9.14 -0.84
CA GLY A 285 -10.06 8.47 -0.24
C GLY A 285 -9.75 7.88 1.14
N GLU A 286 -8.60 7.22 1.29
CA GLU A 286 -8.12 6.69 2.57
C GLU A 286 -7.91 7.80 3.61
N LEU A 287 -7.22 8.88 3.24
CA LEU A 287 -6.98 10.01 4.13
C LEU A 287 -8.27 10.69 4.58
N HIS A 288 -9.21 10.93 3.66
CA HIS A 288 -10.54 11.47 4.00
C HIS A 288 -11.33 10.52 4.91
N ARG A 289 -11.28 9.20 4.65
CA ARG A 289 -11.97 8.20 5.48
C ARG A 289 -11.42 8.21 6.90
N LEU A 290 -10.11 8.20 7.06
CA LEU A 290 -9.43 8.21 8.35
C LEU A 290 -9.73 9.48 9.16
N ARG A 291 -9.88 10.63 8.49
CA ARG A 291 -10.28 11.91 9.09
C ARG A 291 -11.77 12.05 9.38
N GLY A 292 -12.61 11.10 8.92
CA GLY A 292 -14.07 11.18 9.08
C GLY A 292 -14.76 12.04 8.02
N GLU A 293 -14.09 12.49 7.01
CA GLU A 293 -14.59 13.29 5.89
C GLU A 293 -15.28 12.40 4.85
N PHE A 294 -16.32 11.67 5.30
CA PHE A 294 -16.90 10.55 4.58
C PHE A 294 -17.49 10.87 3.20
N ALA A 295 -17.96 12.10 2.98
CA ALA A 295 -18.48 12.51 1.67
C ALA A 295 -17.35 12.67 0.64
N ALA A 296 -16.24 13.27 1.06
CA ALA A 296 -15.04 13.41 0.24
C ALA A 296 -14.39 12.06 -0.05
N ALA A 297 -14.31 11.17 0.95
CA ALA A 297 -13.81 9.80 0.77
C ALA A 297 -14.61 9.03 -0.29
N ASP A 298 -15.96 9.06 -0.22
CA ASP A 298 -16.83 8.40 -1.19
C ASP A 298 -16.62 8.95 -2.62
N ALA A 299 -16.48 10.26 -2.76
CA ALA A 299 -16.21 10.90 -4.05
C ALA A 299 -14.84 10.47 -4.62
N ALA A 300 -13.80 10.46 -3.78
CA ALA A 300 -12.46 10.06 -4.19
C ALA A 300 -12.39 8.58 -4.62
N TYR A 301 -13.00 7.65 -3.88
CA TYR A 301 -13.07 6.24 -4.30
C TYR A 301 -13.81 6.04 -5.61
N ARG A 302 -14.91 6.79 -5.85
CA ARG A 302 -15.63 6.72 -7.13
C ARG A 302 -14.80 7.25 -8.29
N GLU A 303 -14.07 8.33 -8.09
CA GLU A 303 -13.15 8.82 -9.12
C GLU A 303 -12.05 7.80 -9.39
N GLY A 304 -11.41 7.21 -8.36
CA GLY A 304 -10.45 6.13 -8.53
C GLY A 304 -11.00 4.97 -9.37
N SER A 305 -12.26 4.58 -9.10
CA SER A 305 -12.92 3.49 -9.86
C SER A 305 -13.14 3.82 -11.33
N ARG A 306 -13.38 5.09 -11.69
CA ARG A 306 -13.48 5.51 -13.11
C ARG A 306 -12.17 5.31 -13.88
N TRP A 307 -11.05 5.33 -13.15
CA TRP A 307 -9.72 5.10 -13.69
C TRP A 307 -9.25 3.64 -13.55
N GLY A 308 -10.17 2.73 -13.19
CA GLY A 308 -9.88 1.29 -13.09
C GLY A 308 -9.30 0.83 -11.76
N ARG A 309 -9.13 1.73 -10.75
CA ARG A 309 -8.71 1.34 -9.41
C ARG A 309 -9.90 0.84 -8.60
N GLY A 310 -9.91 -0.44 -8.21
CA GLY A 310 -10.93 -0.98 -7.30
C GLY A 310 -11.00 -0.17 -5.99
N PRO A 311 -12.20 0.13 -5.48
CA PRO A 311 -12.34 0.96 -4.27
C PRO A 311 -12.15 0.17 -2.96
N GLU A 312 -12.01 -1.14 -3.02
CA GLU A 312 -11.82 -2.02 -1.87
C GLU A 312 -10.34 -2.06 -1.42
N PRO A 313 -10.09 -2.25 -0.12
CA PRO A 313 -11.03 -2.39 0.99
C PRO A 313 -11.59 -1.05 1.52
N GLY A 314 -11.06 0.10 1.10
CA GLY A 314 -11.34 1.42 1.67
C GLY A 314 -12.82 1.78 1.67
N LEU A 315 -13.54 1.60 0.56
CA LEU A 315 -14.96 1.89 0.46
C LEU A 315 -15.83 0.97 1.35
N ALA A 316 -15.43 -0.31 1.51
CA ALA A 316 -16.12 -1.21 2.43
C ALA A 316 -15.99 -0.74 3.88
N LEU A 317 -14.79 -0.31 4.29
CA LEU A 317 -14.56 0.28 5.61
C LEU A 317 -15.29 1.62 5.79
N LEU A 318 -15.40 2.44 4.74
CA LEU A 318 -16.20 3.65 4.76
C LEU A 318 -17.70 3.35 4.98
N LEU A 319 -18.22 2.32 4.31
CA LEU A 319 -19.61 1.89 4.51
C LEU A 319 -19.84 1.41 5.94
N LEU A 320 -18.88 0.68 6.52
CA LEU A 320 -18.92 0.27 7.92
C LEU A 320 -18.96 1.49 8.86
N ALA A 321 -18.06 2.45 8.66
CA ALA A 321 -18.00 3.69 9.46
C ALA A 321 -19.32 4.51 9.39
N ARG A 322 -20.03 4.44 8.27
CA ARG A 322 -21.37 5.04 8.07
C ARG A 322 -22.52 4.19 8.65
N GLY A 323 -22.25 3.11 9.36
CA GLY A 323 -23.27 2.22 9.93
C GLY A 323 -23.96 1.30 8.90
N ARG A 324 -23.43 1.20 7.68
CA ARG A 324 -23.99 0.36 6.60
C ARG A 324 -23.28 -1.00 6.53
N ALA A 325 -23.20 -1.69 7.68
CA ALA A 325 -22.44 -2.92 7.83
C ALA A 325 -22.83 -4.02 6.85
N GLY A 326 -24.14 -4.18 6.52
CA GLY A 326 -24.58 -5.16 5.52
C GLY A 326 -24.04 -4.89 4.12
N ALA A 327 -24.01 -3.62 3.69
CA ALA A 327 -23.43 -3.24 2.40
C ALA A 327 -21.90 -3.40 2.38
N ALA A 328 -21.24 -3.08 3.50
CA ALA A 328 -19.81 -3.29 3.68
C ALA A 328 -19.44 -4.78 3.52
N ARG A 329 -20.20 -5.66 4.18
CA ARG A 329 -20.03 -7.11 4.09
C ARG A 329 -20.16 -7.61 2.65
N THR A 330 -21.26 -7.28 1.96
CA THR A 330 -21.48 -7.71 0.58
C THR A 330 -20.34 -7.27 -0.34
N MET A 331 -19.85 -6.05 -0.16
CA MET A 331 -18.76 -5.51 -0.96
C MET A 331 -17.44 -6.26 -0.72
N ILE A 332 -17.04 -6.45 0.55
CA ILE A 332 -15.76 -7.07 0.86
C ILE A 332 -15.74 -8.57 0.58
N GLU A 333 -16.87 -9.27 0.73
CA GLU A 333 -17.00 -10.68 0.36
C GLU A 333 -16.86 -10.85 -1.16
N ARG A 334 -17.49 -9.98 -1.95
CA ARG A 334 -17.32 -9.97 -3.40
C ARG A 334 -15.85 -9.71 -3.78
N ALA A 335 -15.20 -8.73 -3.16
CA ALA A 335 -13.77 -8.46 -3.43
C ALA A 335 -12.88 -9.66 -3.09
N LEU A 336 -13.22 -10.42 -2.04
CA LEU A 336 -12.52 -11.65 -1.69
C LEU A 336 -12.75 -12.77 -2.72
N ASP A 337 -13.97 -12.91 -3.24
CA ASP A 337 -14.32 -13.91 -4.24
C ASP A 337 -13.67 -13.59 -5.61
N GLU A 338 -13.55 -12.32 -5.95
CA GLU A 338 -12.92 -11.83 -7.18
C GLU A 338 -11.38 -11.76 -7.10
N ALA A 339 -10.79 -11.96 -5.90
CA ALA A 339 -9.34 -11.91 -5.72
C ALA A 339 -8.63 -13.00 -6.50
N ALA A 340 -7.77 -12.59 -7.46
CA ALA A 340 -7.12 -13.47 -8.42
C ALA A 340 -6.08 -14.40 -7.77
N ASP A 341 -5.42 -13.92 -6.71
CA ASP A 341 -4.33 -14.61 -6.03
C ASP A 341 -4.36 -14.39 -4.50
N ASP A 342 -3.41 -14.99 -3.82
CA ASP A 342 -3.29 -14.89 -2.36
C ASP A 342 -2.87 -13.49 -1.89
N ILE A 343 -2.11 -12.74 -2.69
CA ILE A 343 -1.72 -11.35 -2.37
C ILE A 343 -2.95 -10.45 -2.36
N ALA A 344 -3.79 -10.55 -3.39
CA ALA A 344 -5.05 -9.82 -3.47
C ALA A 344 -5.99 -10.18 -2.31
N ARG A 345 -6.07 -11.47 -1.93
CA ARG A 345 -6.86 -11.94 -0.79
C ARG A 345 -6.39 -11.32 0.53
N VAL A 346 -5.08 -11.33 0.77
CA VAL A 346 -4.48 -10.79 2.01
C VAL A 346 -4.79 -9.30 2.18
N LYS A 347 -4.88 -8.53 1.10
CA LYS A 347 -5.24 -7.09 1.14
C LYS A 347 -6.67 -6.83 1.64
N VAL A 348 -7.60 -7.75 1.46
CA VAL A 348 -9.02 -7.60 1.84
C VAL A 348 -9.39 -8.31 3.14
N LEU A 349 -8.65 -9.34 3.55
CA LEU A 349 -8.92 -10.14 4.75
C LEU A 349 -9.01 -9.33 6.05
N PRO A 350 -8.12 -8.33 6.30
CA PRO A 350 -8.22 -7.50 7.50
C PRO A 350 -9.55 -6.74 7.59
N ALA A 351 -9.98 -6.14 6.49
CA ALA A 351 -11.27 -5.43 6.45
C ALA A 351 -12.46 -6.37 6.61
N LEU A 352 -12.39 -7.58 6.05
CA LEU A 352 -13.43 -8.60 6.26
C LEU A 352 -13.55 -8.98 7.73
N ALA A 353 -12.41 -9.20 8.43
CA ALA A 353 -12.40 -9.51 9.86
C ALA A 353 -13.02 -8.37 10.70
N GLU A 354 -12.65 -7.12 10.43
CA GLU A 354 -13.19 -5.94 11.11
C GLU A 354 -14.71 -5.78 10.88
N ILE A 355 -15.17 -5.97 9.65
CA ILE A 355 -16.60 -5.89 9.30
C ILE A 355 -17.38 -7.02 9.98
N ALA A 356 -16.86 -8.25 9.97
CA ALA A 356 -17.49 -9.40 10.62
C ALA A 356 -17.60 -9.20 12.13
N LEU A 357 -16.54 -8.72 12.79
CA LEU A 357 -16.56 -8.39 14.23
C LEU A 357 -17.60 -7.30 14.55
N ALA A 358 -17.67 -6.25 13.76
CA ALA A 358 -18.65 -5.18 13.94
C ALA A 358 -20.09 -5.66 13.78
N MET A 359 -20.33 -6.73 13.02
CA MET A 359 -21.64 -7.38 12.85
C MET A 359 -21.90 -8.48 13.91
N GLY A 360 -20.96 -8.78 14.77
CA GLY A 360 -21.04 -9.87 15.74
C GLY A 360 -20.86 -11.28 15.15
N ASP A 361 -20.42 -11.38 13.89
CA ASP A 361 -20.15 -12.65 13.19
C ASP A 361 -18.73 -13.13 13.53
N ARG A 362 -18.58 -13.69 14.74
CA ARG A 362 -17.30 -14.19 15.23
C ARG A 362 -16.76 -15.36 14.43
N GLY A 363 -17.63 -16.17 13.81
CA GLY A 363 -17.25 -17.29 12.97
C GLY A 363 -16.49 -16.78 11.75
N ARG A 364 -17.11 -15.85 11.02
CA ARG A 364 -16.51 -15.26 9.82
C ARG A 364 -15.22 -14.49 10.12
N ALA A 365 -15.16 -13.80 11.25
CA ALA A 365 -13.94 -13.13 11.70
C ALA A 365 -12.79 -14.11 11.94
N ARG A 366 -13.04 -15.23 12.63
CA ARG A 366 -12.03 -16.29 12.85
C ARG A 366 -11.55 -16.90 11.53
N ASP A 367 -12.44 -17.15 10.59
CA ASP A 367 -12.07 -17.69 9.27
C ASP A 367 -11.14 -16.72 8.51
N ALA A 368 -11.43 -15.42 8.56
CA ALA A 368 -10.58 -14.40 7.95
C ALA A 368 -9.20 -14.31 8.63
N VAL A 369 -9.17 -14.34 9.96
CA VAL A 369 -7.92 -14.36 10.75
C VAL A 369 -7.11 -15.62 10.48
N ALA A 370 -7.74 -16.79 10.43
CA ALA A 370 -7.07 -18.06 10.12
C ALA A 370 -6.47 -18.04 8.68
N SER A 371 -7.20 -17.49 7.72
CA SER A 371 -6.67 -17.30 6.34
C SER A 371 -5.47 -16.36 6.31
N LEU A 372 -5.51 -15.26 7.07
CA LEU A 372 -4.39 -14.33 7.18
C LEU A 372 -3.18 -14.99 7.87
N ALA A 373 -3.41 -15.83 8.88
CA ALA A 373 -2.37 -16.58 9.58
C ALA A 373 -1.65 -17.56 8.64
N ALA A 374 -2.39 -18.27 7.78
CA ALA A 374 -1.80 -19.15 6.78
C ALA A 374 -0.92 -18.38 5.77
N SER A 375 -1.36 -17.19 5.36
CA SER A 375 -0.57 -16.33 4.48
C SER A 375 0.68 -15.78 5.16
N GLN A 376 0.61 -15.42 6.46
CA GLN A 376 1.76 -15.00 7.26
C GLN A 376 2.78 -16.15 7.43
N GLU A 377 2.32 -17.38 7.63
CA GLU A 377 3.19 -18.55 7.72
C GLU A 377 3.91 -18.82 6.40
N ALA A 378 3.20 -18.68 5.28
CA ALA A 378 3.76 -18.86 3.94
C ALA A 378 4.73 -17.73 3.54
N ARG A 379 4.45 -16.50 3.98
CA ARG A 379 5.20 -15.28 3.63
C ARG A 379 5.35 -14.38 4.86
N PRO A 380 6.31 -14.67 5.76
CA PRO A 380 6.51 -13.89 6.97
C PRO A 380 6.86 -12.44 6.66
N ALA A 381 6.04 -11.51 7.20
CA ALA A 381 6.27 -10.07 7.10
C ALA A 381 5.81 -9.37 8.39
N PRO A 382 6.61 -8.45 8.96
CA PRO A 382 6.27 -7.77 10.21
C PRO A 382 4.91 -7.07 10.16
N LEU A 383 4.56 -6.44 9.03
CA LEU A 383 3.26 -5.80 8.83
C LEU A 383 2.09 -6.79 8.96
N LEU A 384 2.22 -7.96 8.35
CA LEU A 384 1.18 -9.00 8.43
C LEU A 384 1.08 -9.58 9.83
N GLU A 385 2.22 -9.80 10.49
CA GLU A 385 2.28 -10.31 11.87
C GLU A 385 1.59 -9.34 12.84
N ALA A 386 1.88 -8.04 12.76
CA ALA A 386 1.26 -7.03 13.60
C ALA A 386 -0.25 -6.92 13.34
N THR A 387 -0.66 -6.95 12.07
CA THR A 387 -2.07 -6.93 11.65
C THR A 387 -2.80 -8.17 12.17
N LEU A 388 -2.22 -9.35 12.00
CA LEU A 388 -2.75 -10.62 12.47
C LEU A 388 -2.89 -10.62 13.99
N ALA A 389 -1.85 -10.21 14.74
CA ALA A 389 -1.86 -10.17 16.19
C ALA A 389 -2.97 -9.24 16.72
N ARG A 390 -3.19 -8.09 16.10
CA ARG A 390 -4.28 -7.17 16.46
C ARG A 390 -5.66 -7.79 16.20
N LEU A 391 -5.88 -8.36 15.01
CA LEU A 391 -7.18 -8.94 14.65
C LEU A 391 -7.51 -10.19 15.47
N ASP A 392 -6.52 -11.05 15.75
CA ASP A 392 -6.66 -12.21 16.63
C ASP A 392 -7.07 -11.75 18.04
N ALA A 393 -6.43 -10.69 18.56
CA ALA A 393 -6.82 -10.10 19.84
C ALA A 393 -8.26 -9.57 19.83
N GLU A 394 -8.71 -8.91 18.77
CA GLU A 394 -10.08 -8.42 18.65
C GLU A 394 -11.10 -9.57 18.64
N VAL A 395 -10.78 -10.70 18.01
CA VAL A 395 -11.58 -11.93 18.08
C VAL A 395 -11.61 -12.48 19.52
N LEU A 396 -10.45 -12.58 20.18
CA LEU A 396 -10.36 -13.04 21.57
C LEU A 396 -11.13 -12.12 22.54
N ILE A 397 -11.11 -10.81 22.33
CA ILE A 397 -11.94 -9.85 23.09
C ILE A 397 -13.42 -10.17 22.90
N ALA A 398 -13.85 -10.40 21.66
CA ALA A 398 -15.23 -10.75 21.36
C ALA A 398 -15.66 -12.09 21.97
N ASP A 399 -14.72 -13.02 22.17
CA ASP A 399 -14.94 -14.30 22.84
C ASP A 399 -14.86 -14.23 24.38
N GLY A 400 -14.41 -13.09 24.92
CA GLY A 400 -14.28 -12.86 26.37
C GLY A 400 -12.95 -13.34 26.98
N ASP A 401 -11.98 -13.76 26.15
CA ASP A 401 -10.63 -14.13 26.59
C ASP A 401 -9.67 -12.93 26.60
N GLY A 402 -9.89 -12.02 27.54
CA GLY A 402 -9.06 -10.83 27.70
C GLY A 402 -7.59 -11.11 28.02
N LYS A 403 -7.28 -12.25 28.69
CA LYS A 403 -5.87 -12.59 28.99
C LYS A 403 -5.09 -12.97 27.75
N ALA A 404 -5.66 -13.81 26.89
CA ALA A 404 -5.04 -14.18 25.63
C ALA A 404 -4.94 -12.96 24.69
N ALA A 405 -5.99 -12.15 24.63
CA ALA A 405 -6.01 -10.91 23.87
C ALA A 405 -4.88 -9.95 24.28
N LEU A 406 -4.62 -9.79 25.58
CA LEU A 406 -3.55 -8.93 26.09
C LEU A 406 -2.18 -9.35 25.55
N ALA A 407 -1.88 -10.65 25.52
CA ALA A 407 -0.61 -11.15 24.98
C ALA A 407 -0.45 -10.81 23.47
N ARG A 408 -1.51 -11.00 22.69
CA ARG A 408 -1.52 -10.68 21.25
C ARG A 408 -1.35 -9.19 21.00
N LEU A 409 -2.04 -8.34 21.76
CA LEU A 409 -1.92 -6.88 21.64
C LEU A 409 -0.51 -6.39 21.97
N ARG A 410 0.17 -6.98 22.97
CA ARG A 410 1.57 -6.62 23.28
C ARG A 410 2.53 -6.99 22.15
N THR A 411 2.31 -8.13 21.48
CA THR A 411 3.05 -8.46 20.26
C THR A 411 2.82 -7.41 19.17
N ALA A 412 1.56 -7.08 18.90
CA ALA A 412 1.21 -6.06 17.89
C ALA A 412 1.80 -4.68 18.25
N GLU A 413 1.74 -4.27 19.52
CA GLU A 413 2.28 -3.00 19.99
C GLU A 413 3.78 -2.88 19.67
N THR A 414 4.56 -3.91 19.99
CA THR A 414 6.00 -3.93 19.75
C THR A 414 6.31 -3.77 18.26
N ILE A 415 5.64 -4.57 17.40
CA ILE A 415 5.91 -4.55 15.97
C ILE A 415 5.47 -3.21 15.33
N TRP A 416 4.27 -2.69 15.68
CA TRP A 416 3.84 -1.39 15.15
C TRP A 416 4.74 -0.23 15.60
N GLN A 417 5.33 -0.33 16.78
CA GLN A 417 6.32 0.64 17.26
C GLN A 417 7.62 0.55 16.44
N GLU A 418 8.10 -0.66 16.15
CA GLU A 418 9.30 -0.89 15.32
C GLU A 418 9.09 -0.45 13.86
N LEU A 419 7.84 -0.55 13.36
CA LEU A 419 7.46 -0.09 12.02
C LEU A 419 7.20 1.43 11.93
N ASP A 420 7.25 2.15 13.05
CA ASP A 420 6.91 3.59 13.12
C ASP A 420 5.53 3.91 12.52
N ALA A 421 4.51 3.13 12.93
CA ALA A 421 3.13 3.24 12.46
C ALA A 421 2.21 3.81 13.56
N PRO A 422 2.19 5.14 13.78
CA PRO A 422 1.53 5.74 14.93
C PRO A 422 0.01 5.49 14.96
N TYR A 423 -0.65 5.49 13.80
CA TYR A 423 -2.09 5.23 13.73
C TYR A 423 -2.44 3.80 14.17
N ASP A 424 -1.76 2.79 13.64
CA ASP A 424 -2.02 1.39 14.00
C ASP A 424 -1.60 1.09 15.44
N LEU A 425 -0.51 1.68 15.91
CA LEU A 425 -0.11 1.64 17.32
C LEU A 425 -1.18 2.23 18.24
N ALA A 426 -1.80 3.36 17.86
CA ALA A 426 -2.89 3.95 18.63
C ALA A 426 -4.14 3.06 18.66
N ARG A 427 -4.46 2.38 17.53
CA ARG A 427 -5.53 1.36 17.50
C ARG A 427 -5.27 0.23 18.48
N VAL A 428 -4.04 -0.29 18.55
CA VAL A 428 -3.65 -1.34 19.49
C VAL A 428 -3.75 -0.85 20.92
N ARG A 429 -3.30 0.36 21.23
CA ARG A 429 -3.42 0.96 22.57
C ARG A 429 -4.88 1.14 22.99
N ALA A 430 -5.75 1.56 22.07
CA ALA A 430 -7.18 1.63 22.35
C ALA A 430 -7.77 0.26 22.70
N ALA A 431 -7.34 -0.81 22.02
CA ALA A 431 -7.74 -2.18 22.33
C ALA A 431 -7.14 -2.68 23.67
N LEU A 432 -5.88 -2.34 23.97
CA LEU A 432 -5.25 -2.61 25.27
C LEU A 432 -6.04 -1.96 26.40
N GLY A 433 -6.39 -0.69 26.28
CA GLY A 433 -7.23 0.01 27.26
C GLY A 433 -8.57 -0.69 27.47
N GLN A 434 -9.21 -1.14 26.40
CA GLN A 434 -10.48 -1.91 26.50
C GLN A 434 -10.31 -3.24 27.27
N VAL A 435 -9.24 -3.98 26.98
CA VAL A 435 -8.96 -5.26 27.66
C VAL A 435 -8.61 -5.04 29.12
N LEU A 436 -7.74 -4.07 29.43
CA LEU A 436 -7.35 -3.74 30.80
C LEU A 436 -8.56 -3.29 31.62
N LEU A 437 -9.44 -2.49 31.06
CA LEU A 437 -10.69 -2.08 31.69
C LEU A 437 -11.57 -3.31 32.03
N ALA A 438 -11.72 -4.25 31.09
CA ALA A 438 -12.47 -5.48 31.29
C ALA A 438 -11.84 -6.40 32.36
N LEU A 439 -10.50 -6.39 32.50
CA LEU A 439 -9.75 -7.11 33.50
C LEU A 439 -9.71 -6.41 34.87
N GLY A 440 -10.27 -5.19 34.99
CA GLY A 440 -10.36 -4.42 36.23
C GLY A 440 -9.14 -3.53 36.51
N ASP A 441 -8.21 -3.38 35.55
CA ASP A 441 -7.09 -2.44 35.63
C ASP A 441 -7.49 -1.10 35.01
N GLY A 442 -8.22 -0.30 35.75
CA GLY A 442 -8.70 1.01 35.30
C GLY A 442 -7.57 2.02 35.07
N ASP A 443 -6.53 1.99 35.89
CA ASP A 443 -5.40 2.92 35.77
C ASP A 443 -4.59 2.61 34.50
N GLY A 444 -4.29 1.33 34.26
CA GLY A 444 -3.63 0.91 33.02
C GLY A 444 -4.48 1.23 31.79
N ALA A 445 -5.80 1.01 31.85
CA ALA A 445 -6.71 1.34 30.78
C ALA A 445 -6.71 2.84 30.44
N ALA A 446 -6.74 3.71 31.45
CA ALA A 446 -6.71 5.16 31.27
C ALA A 446 -5.42 5.61 30.57
N LEU A 447 -4.26 5.07 30.97
CA LEU A 447 -2.98 5.40 30.34
C LEU A 447 -2.95 5.02 28.84
N ASP A 448 -3.46 3.84 28.49
CA ASP A 448 -3.50 3.39 27.09
C ASP A 448 -4.53 4.17 26.27
N PHE A 449 -5.72 4.49 26.82
CA PHE A 449 -6.69 5.37 26.15
C PHE A 449 -6.15 6.79 25.94
N ASP A 450 -5.51 7.39 26.94
CA ASP A 450 -4.91 8.72 26.82
C ASP A 450 -3.80 8.74 25.77
N ALA A 451 -2.98 7.70 25.71
CA ALA A 451 -1.94 7.60 24.67
C ALA A 451 -2.56 7.46 23.28
N ALA A 452 -3.59 6.63 23.10
CA ALA A 452 -4.29 6.48 21.84
C ALA A 452 -4.97 7.79 21.40
N LEU A 453 -5.69 8.45 22.32
CA LEU A 453 -6.39 9.72 22.04
C LEU A 453 -5.43 10.85 21.66
N ARG A 454 -4.25 10.94 22.29
CA ARG A 454 -3.24 11.92 21.86
C ARG A 454 -2.85 11.71 20.41
N THR A 455 -2.47 10.50 20.06
CA THR A 455 -2.07 10.15 18.68
C THR A 455 -3.21 10.40 17.69
N PHE A 456 -4.45 9.98 17.98
CA PHE A 456 -5.57 10.21 17.09
C PHE A 456 -5.89 11.70 16.91
N ARG A 457 -5.74 12.54 17.97
CA ARG A 457 -5.92 13.99 17.85
C ARG A 457 -4.81 14.63 17.03
N ASP A 458 -3.56 14.22 17.22
CA ASP A 458 -2.42 14.72 16.43
C ASP A 458 -2.58 14.39 14.93
N LEU A 459 -3.17 13.24 14.60
CA LEU A 459 -3.46 12.80 13.23
C LEU A 459 -4.77 13.38 12.67
N GLY A 460 -5.69 13.86 13.51
CA GLY A 460 -7.04 14.24 13.11
C GLY A 460 -7.96 13.06 12.81
N ALA A 461 -7.77 11.91 13.48
CA ALA A 461 -8.56 10.69 13.30
C ALA A 461 -9.90 10.76 14.06
N GLU A 462 -10.79 11.64 13.65
CA GLU A 462 -12.06 11.93 14.34
C GLU A 462 -12.93 10.70 14.64
N PRO A 463 -13.12 9.74 13.72
CA PRO A 463 -13.91 8.54 14.00
C PRO A 463 -13.35 7.71 15.16
N ASP A 464 -12.01 7.63 15.26
CA ASP A 464 -11.35 6.85 16.30
C ASP A 464 -11.35 7.59 17.63
N ILE A 465 -11.21 8.93 17.64
CA ILE A 465 -11.37 9.75 18.85
C ILE A 465 -12.74 9.48 19.48
N HIS A 466 -13.81 9.64 18.69
CA HIS A 466 -15.17 9.41 19.19
C HIS A 466 -15.43 7.97 19.63
N ARG A 467 -14.77 6.99 18.98
CA ARG A 467 -14.88 5.58 19.38
C ARG A 467 -14.24 5.34 20.73
N VAL A 468 -13.04 5.83 20.94
CA VAL A 468 -12.30 5.63 22.20
C VAL A 468 -12.94 6.37 23.37
N GLU A 469 -13.37 7.62 23.16
CA GLU A 469 -14.08 8.40 24.18
C GLU A 469 -15.35 7.69 24.66
N ARG A 470 -16.16 7.15 23.74
CA ARG A 470 -17.35 6.35 24.12
C ARG A 470 -17.03 5.08 24.92
N ILE A 471 -15.89 4.45 24.67
CA ILE A 471 -15.46 3.26 25.44
C ILE A 471 -14.99 3.68 26.83
N ALA A 472 -14.19 4.72 26.92
CA ALA A 472 -13.68 5.26 28.19
C ALA A 472 -14.83 5.77 29.09
N ASP A 473 -15.78 6.51 28.53
CA ASP A 473 -16.96 7.03 29.27
C ASP A 473 -17.83 5.90 29.83
N ARG A 474 -18.02 4.81 29.09
CA ARG A 474 -18.77 3.65 29.60
C ARG A 474 -18.08 2.99 30.79
N GLY A 475 -16.75 3.03 30.84
CA GLY A 475 -15.97 2.57 31.99
C GLY A 475 -16.04 3.51 33.18
N ALA A 476 -16.11 4.82 32.91
CA ALA A 476 -16.21 5.87 33.95
C ALA A 476 -17.63 6.05 34.52
N SER A 477 -18.67 5.55 33.84
CA SER A 477 -20.06 5.76 34.22
C SER A 477 -20.58 4.85 35.34
N LEU A 478 -19.75 3.99 35.89
CA LEU A 478 -20.13 3.19 37.05
C LEU A 478 -20.09 4.07 38.32
N PRO A 479 -21.06 3.89 39.24
CA PRO A 479 -21.15 4.71 40.46
C PRO A 479 -19.84 4.74 41.25
N GLY A 480 -19.41 5.94 41.67
CA GLY A 480 -18.18 6.11 42.43
C GLY A 480 -16.87 5.92 41.63
N GLY A 481 -16.92 5.92 40.30
CA GLY A 481 -15.73 5.70 39.47
C GLY A 481 -15.16 4.29 39.54
N LEU A 482 -15.99 3.33 39.94
CA LEU A 482 -15.59 1.93 40.03
C LEU A 482 -15.48 1.29 38.65
N SER A 483 -14.52 0.39 38.47
CA SER A 483 -14.47 -0.50 37.31
C SER A 483 -15.52 -1.60 37.41
N ALA A 484 -15.89 -2.26 36.31
CA ALA A 484 -16.83 -3.38 36.28
C ALA A 484 -16.40 -4.50 37.26
N ARG A 485 -15.09 -4.76 37.37
CA ARG A 485 -14.54 -5.75 38.31
C ARG A 485 -14.64 -5.30 39.75
N GLU A 486 -14.44 -4.01 40.03
CA GLU A 486 -14.62 -3.46 41.39
C GLU A 486 -16.10 -3.47 41.78
N VAL A 487 -17.03 -3.24 40.86
CA VAL A 487 -18.48 -3.41 41.13
C VAL A 487 -18.82 -4.86 41.42
N GLU A 488 -18.27 -5.83 40.72
CA GLU A 488 -18.46 -7.26 40.97
C GLU A 488 -17.93 -7.65 42.36
N VAL A 489 -16.72 -7.20 42.70
CA VAL A 489 -16.15 -7.40 44.05
C VAL A 489 -17.00 -6.69 45.11
N LEU A 490 -17.45 -5.45 44.83
CA LEU A 490 -18.30 -4.69 45.74
C LEU A 490 -19.64 -5.39 46.00
N ARG A 491 -20.26 -6.00 44.98
CA ARG A 491 -21.47 -6.83 45.13
C ARG A 491 -21.27 -7.99 46.07
N MET A 492 -20.17 -8.72 45.93
CA MET A 492 -19.82 -9.84 46.82
C MET A 492 -19.48 -9.36 48.22
N VAL A 493 -18.84 -8.19 48.34
CA VAL A 493 -18.62 -7.52 49.64
C VAL A 493 -19.95 -7.14 50.26
N ALA A 494 -20.91 -6.61 49.51
CA ALA A 494 -22.24 -6.26 49.99
C ALA A 494 -23.06 -7.51 50.39
N ALA A 495 -22.86 -8.63 49.66
CA ALA A 495 -23.42 -9.94 50.03
C ALA A 495 -22.76 -10.58 51.26
N GLY A 496 -21.79 -9.91 51.90
CA GLY A 496 -21.15 -10.39 53.14
C GLY A 496 -20.05 -11.43 52.95
N GLN A 497 -19.59 -11.68 51.75
CA GLN A 497 -18.54 -12.68 51.48
C GLN A 497 -17.17 -12.21 51.99
N THR A 498 -16.32 -13.10 52.45
CA THR A 498 -14.93 -12.80 52.83
C THR A 498 -14.03 -12.67 51.60
N ASN A 499 -12.89 -11.94 51.70
CA ASN A 499 -11.94 -11.80 50.59
C ASN A 499 -11.45 -13.16 50.08
N ARG A 500 -11.30 -14.15 50.95
CA ARG A 500 -10.96 -15.52 50.58
C ARG A 500 -12.07 -16.21 49.77
N ALA A 501 -13.34 -16.01 50.13
CA ALA A 501 -14.48 -16.57 49.42
C ALA A 501 -14.59 -15.91 48.02
N ILE A 502 -14.47 -14.58 47.94
CA ILE A 502 -14.46 -13.80 46.69
C ILE A 502 -13.32 -14.28 45.80
N ALA A 503 -12.12 -14.48 46.37
CA ALA A 503 -10.96 -14.96 45.61
C ALA A 503 -11.21 -16.35 45.00
N ALA A 504 -11.82 -17.26 45.77
CA ALA A 504 -12.17 -18.59 45.27
C ALA A 504 -13.21 -18.55 44.14
N GLU A 505 -14.27 -17.74 44.30
CA GLU A 505 -15.35 -17.60 43.31
C GLU A 505 -14.88 -16.98 42.02
N LEU A 506 -13.99 -15.98 42.08
CA LEU A 506 -13.46 -15.24 40.95
C LEU A 506 -12.20 -15.86 40.33
N GLY A 507 -11.67 -16.96 40.88
CA GLY A 507 -10.46 -17.62 40.41
C GLY A 507 -9.19 -16.76 40.58
N LEU A 508 -9.15 -15.88 41.58
CA LEU A 508 -8.05 -14.95 41.87
C LEU A 508 -7.31 -15.30 43.15
N SER A 509 -6.17 -14.65 43.39
CA SER A 509 -5.50 -14.70 44.68
C SER A 509 -6.20 -13.80 45.71
N GLU A 510 -6.19 -14.18 47.00
CA GLU A 510 -6.73 -13.36 48.10
C GLU A 510 -6.06 -11.97 48.13
N ARG A 511 -4.75 -11.88 47.83
CA ARG A 511 -4.00 -10.63 47.74
C ARG A 511 -4.52 -9.72 46.58
N THR A 512 -5.01 -10.31 45.50
CA THR A 512 -5.63 -9.56 44.39
C THR A 512 -6.96 -8.95 44.86
N ILE A 513 -7.75 -9.70 45.58
CA ILE A 513 -9.01 -9.20 46.14
C ILE A 513 -8.77 -8.11 47.20
N ASP A 514 -7.75 -8.28 48.05
CA ASP A 514 -7.36 -7.24 49.02
C ASP A 514 -7.05 -5.92 48.31
N ARG A 515 -6.34 -5.99 47.21
CA ARG A 515 -6.04 -4.80 46.38
C ARG A 515 -7.31 -4.18 45.77
N HIS A 516 -8.23 -4.99 45.22
CA HIS A 516 -9.50 -4.49 44.72
C HIS A 516 -10.33 -3.83 45.82
N VAL A 517 -10.45 -4.43 46.95
CA VAL A 517 -11.18 -3.86 48.11
C VAL A 517 -10.54 -2.54 48.55
N SER A 518 -9.22 -2.47 48.63
CA SER A 518 -8.49 -1.24 48.95
C SER A 518 -8.75 -0.13 47.94
N ASN A 519 -8.71 -0.45 46.65
CA ASN A 519 -9.00 0.50 45.55
C ASN A 519 -10.46 0.98 45.63
N ILE A 520 -11.42 0.08 45.87
CA ILE A 520 -12.84 0.42 46.05
C ILE A 520 -12.97 1.43 47.22
N PHE A 521 -12.36 1.17 48.37
CA PHE A 521 -12.43 2.09 49.49
C PHE A 521 -11.84 3.45 49.17
N THR A 522 -10.74 3.49 48.47
CA THR A 522 -10.09 4.75 48.01
C THR A 522 -11.00 5.51 47.06
N LYS A 523 -11.56 4.86 46.04
CA LYS A 523 -12.40 5.49 45.01
C LYS A 523 -13.72 6.00 45.60
N LEU A 524 -14.32 5.24 46.50
CA LEU A 524 -15.58 5.63 47.18
C LEU A 524 -15.34 6.58 48.36
N ALA A 525 -14.09 6.91 48.69
CA ALA A 525 -13.71 7.71 49.89
C ALA A 525 -14.31 7.13 51.18
N VAL A 526 -14.37 5.80 51.30
CA VAL A 526 -14.89 5.09 52.48
C VAL A 526 -13.77 4.40 53.26
N SER A 527 -13.93 4.26 54.55
CA SER A 527 -12.91 3.68 55.43
C SER A 527 -13.29 2.28 55.99
N SER A 528 -14.45 1.77 55.63
CA SER A 528 -14.91 0.49 56.19
C SER A 528 -15.71 -0.31 55.15
N ARG A 529 -15.70 -1.64 55.35
CA ARG A 529 -16.50 -2.58 54.56
C ARG A 529 -18.01 -2.29 54.67
N ALA A 530 -18.47 -1.90 55.87
CA ALA A 530 -19.86 -1.52 56.08
C ALA A 530 -20.27 -0.28 55.30
N SER A 531 -19.38 0.74 55.21
CA SER A 531 -19.62 1.93 54.40
C SER A 531 -19.61 1.62 52.91
N ALA A 532 -18.78 0.71 52.46
CA ALA A 532 -18.80 0.25 51.06
C ALA A 532 -20.07 -0.54 50.73
N THR A 533 -20.56 -1.37 51.66
CA THR A 533 -21.85 -2.07 51.51
C THR A 533 -23.02 -1.06 51.45
N ALA A 534 -23.02 -0.04 52.29
CA ALA A 534 -24.05 1.00 52.28
C ALA A 534 -24.08 1.74 50.93
N PHE A 535 -22.90 2.08 50.38
CA PHE A 535 -22.79 2.68 49.04
C PHE A 535 -23.37 1.75 47.95
N ALA A 536 -23.07 0.45 48.01
CA ALA A 536 -23.58 -0.51 47.03
C ALA A 536 -25.11 -0.60 47.07
N VAL A 537 -25.72 -0.57 48.26
CA VAL A 537 -27.19 -0.55 48.39
C VAL A 537 -27.82 0.75 47.91
N GLU A 538 -27.21 1.92 48.23
CA GLU A 538 -27.69 3.23 47.83
C GLU A 538 -27.69 3.44 46.28
N HIS A 539 -26.79 2.74 45.59
CA HIS A 539 -26.62 2.87 44.15
C HIS A 539 -27.12 1.65 43.36
N ASP A 540 -27.99 0.81 43.97
CA ASP A 540 -28.55 -0.41 43.35
C ASP A 540 -27.50 -1.37 42.77
N LEU A 541 -26.33 -1.43 43.43
CA LEU A 541 -25.23 -2.32 43.07
C LEU A 541 -25.21 -3.64 43.87
N ALA A 542 -26.06 -3.78 44.90
CA ALA A 542 -26.09 -4.94 45.80
C ALA A 542 -26.98 -6.08 45.29
#